data_3573dd2cd5274f6d6c7f17a4bb514f86
#
_entry.id   3573dd2cd5274f6d6c7f17a4bb514f86
#
_cell.length_a   1.000
_cell.length_b   1.000
_cell.length_c   1.000
_cell.angle_alpha   90.00
_cell.angle_beta   90.00
_cell.angle_gamma   90.00
#
_symmetry.space_group_name_H-M   'P 1'
#
loop_
_entity.id
_entity.type
_entity.pdbx_description
1 polymer ?
#
loop_
_entity_poly.entity_id
_entity_poly.type
_entity_poly.pdbx_seq_one_letter_code
_entity_poly.pdbx_strand_id
1 'polypeptide(L)'
;MTSRSTAHQPGSGPAPVLAALLDLLLPARCAGCGSGLTGLCPPCRALLDGAAAGPAGPHRPPPGLPPVHAAAPYAGPVRQLLLAHKERGALRLAAPLGGALAAAVRL
;
A
#
# COMPACT_ATOMS: atom_id res chain seq x y z
N MET A 1 6.19 -16.24 -12.16
CA MET A 1 5.78 -15.70 -12.33
C MET A 1 5.48 -15.40 -12.99
N THR A 2 5.40 -15.25 -13.33
CA THR A 2 5.03 -14.71 -13.93
C THR A 2 4.18 -14.75 -14.33
N SER A 3 3.88 -15.08 -14.62
CA SER A 3 3.05 -14.95 -15.23
C SER A 3 2.11 -14.52 -15.07
N ARG A 4 1.91 -14.03 -14.75
CA ARG A 4 1.04 -13.52 -14.72
C ARG A 4 0.55 -12.91 -15.41
N SER A 5 0.87 -12.67 -15.67
CA SER A 5 0.55 -11.95 -16.34
C SER A 5 -0.03 -12.13 -17.30
N THR A 6 0.18 -12.37 -17.58
CA THR A 6 -0.28 -12.54 -18.68
C THR A 6 -1.48 -12.73 -18.74
N ALA A 7 -1.83 -13.10 -17.91
CA ALA A 7 -3.00 -13.35 -18.03
C ALA A 7 -3.84 -12.32 -18.42
N HIS A 8 -3.64 -11.35 -18.33
CA HIS A 8 -4.38 -10.48 -18.58
C HIS A 8 -4.71 -10.44 -19.87
N GLN A 9 -5.59 -10.73 -20.29
CA GLN A 9 -6.02 -10.90 -21.41
C GLN A 9 -6.31 -9.83 -22.12
N PRO A 10 -5.53 -9.52 -22.78
CA PRO A 10 -5.65 -8.38 -23.57
C PRO A 10 -6.82 -8.41 -24.44
N GLY A 11 -7.24 -9.50 -24.77
CA GLY A 11 -8.31 -9.52 -25.72
C GLY A 11 -9.62 -9.00 -25.23
N SER A 12 -9.69 -8.55 -24.03
CA SER A 12 -10.96 -8.14 -23.52
C SER A 12 -11.54 -6.91 -24.13
N GLY A 13 -10.88 -6.26 -25.02
CA GLY A 13 -11.48 -5.13 -25.73
C GLY A 13 -11.92 -3.98 -24.82
N PRO A 14 -13.20 -3.69 -24.74
CA PRO A 14 -13.68 -2.53 -23.99
C PRO A 14 -13.56 -2.68 -22.48
N ALA A 15 -13.24 -3.86 -21.98
CA ALA A 15 -13.21 -4.08 -20.57
C ALA A 15 -12.32 -3.11 -19.79
N PRO A 16 -11.12 -2.78 -20.25
CA PRO A 16 -10.29 -1.82 -19.49
C PRO A 16 -10.93 -0.44 -19.38
N VAL A 17 -11.58 0.02 -20.43
CA VAL A 17 -12.24 1.32 -20.42
C VAL A 17 -13.45 1.28 -19.50
N LEU A 18 -14.24 0.24 -19.60
CA LEU A 18 -15.42 0.10 -18.77
C LEU A 18 -15.03 -0.02 -17.29
N ALA A 19 -14.00 -0.78 -16.98
CA ALA A 19 -13.53 -0.92 -15.60
C ALA A 19 -13.07 0.43 -15.06
N ALA A 20 -12.38 1.22 -15.85
CA ALA A 20 -11.93 2.54 -15.43
C ALA A 20 -13.12 3.47 -15.16
N LEU A 21 -14.14 3.40 -16.00
CA LEU A 21 -15.33 4.22 -15.78
C LEU A 21 -16.08 3.78 -14.52
N LEU A 22 -16.18 2.49 -14.29
CA LEU A 22 -16.83 1.99 -13.09
C LEU A 22 -16.05 2.41 -11.84
N ASP A 23 -14.73 2.41 -11.91
CA ASP A 23 -13.91 2.85 -10.78
C ASP A 23 -14.15 4.32 -10.45
N LEU A 24 -14.48 5.13 -11.44
CA LEU A 24 -14.79 6.52 -11.20
C LEU A 24 -16.18 6.73 -10.61
N LEU A 25 -17.10 5.83 -10.93
CA LEU A 25 -18.49 5.96 -10.50
C LEU A 25 -18.78 5.27 -9.18
N LEU A 26 -18.04 4.22 -8.85
CA LEU A 26 -18.28 3.44 -7.65
C LEU A 26 -17.17 3.67 -6.63
N PRO A 27 -17.51 3.85 -5.36
CA PRO A 27 -16.49 3.98 -4.34
C PRO A 27 -15.63 2.72 -4.28
N ALA A 28 -14.32 2.89 -4.18
CA ALA A 28 -13.42 1.77 -4.06
C ALA A 28 -13.45 1.22 -2.64
N ARG A 29 -13.34 -0.10 -2.52
CA ARG A 29 -13.19 -0.69 -1.20
C ARG A 29 -11.81 -0.34 -0.65
N CYS A 30 -11.66 -0.42 0.67
CA CYS A 30 -10.38 -0.15 1.28
C CYS A 30 -9.30 -1.08 0.73
N ALA A 31 -8.22 -0.52 0.25
CA ALA A 31 -7.13 -1.30 -0.32
C ALA A 31 -6.38 -2.12 0.73
N GLY A 32 -6.50 -1.78 2.00
CA GLY A 32 -5.85 -2.51 3.07
C GLY A 32 -6.64 -3.71 3.57
N CYS A 33 -7.88 -3.49 3.98
CA CYS A 33 -8.68 -4.55 4.60
C CYS A 33 -9.88 -4.99 3.77
N GLY A 34 -10.18 -4.30 2.70
CA GLY A 34 -11.29 -4.68 1.83
C GLY A 34 -12.66 -4.25 2.30
N SER A 35 -12.77 -3.62 3.45
CA SER A 35 -14.08 -3.20 3.95
C SER A 35 -14.34 -1.74 3.64
N GLY A 36 -15.60 -1.35 3.76
CA GLY A 36 -15.98 0.02 3.51
C GLY A 36 -15.95 0.37 2.04
N LEU A 37 -16.18 1.63 1.73
CA LEU A 37 -16.26 2.11 0.36
C LEU A 37 -15.44 3.37 0.13
N THR A 38 -14.36 3.56 0.89
CA THR A 38 -13.59 4.79 0.85
C THR A 38 -12.20 4.65 0.23
N GLY A 39 -11.82 3.47 -0.21
CA GLY A 39 -10.47 3.25 -0.76
C GLY A 39 -9.41 3.10 0.31
N LEU A 40 -9.50 3.85 1.39
CA LEU A 40 -8.63 3.73 2.56
C LEU A 40 -9.48 4.08 3.78
N CYS A 41 -9.90 3.06 4.50
CA CYS A 41 -10.80 3.26 5.63
C CYS A 41 -10.05 3.87 6.82
N PRO A 42 -10.77 4.50 7.76
CA PRO A 42 -10.11 5.13 8.90
C PRO A 42 -9.22 4.21 9.72
N PRO A 43 -9.61 2.96 10.06
CA PRO A 43 -8.69 2.08 10.78
C PRO A 43 -7.39 1.79 10.02
N CYS A 44 -7.46 1.58 8.71
CA CYS A 44 -6.26 1.32 7.92
C CYS A 44 -5.42 2.60 7.78
N ARG A 45 -6.07 3.76 7.65
CA ARG A 45 -5.34 5.02 7.63
C ARG A 45 -4.59 5.24 8.94
N ALA A 46 -5.20 4.87 10.06
CA ALA A 46 -4.56 5.01 11.36
C ALA A 46 -3.30 4.17 11.48
N LEU A 47 -3.20 3.06 10.76
CA LEU A 47 -1.97 2.25 10.76
C LEU A 47 -0.80 2.98 10.11
N LEU A 48 -1.08 4.05 9.35
CA LEU A 48 -0.06 4.82 8.65
C LEU A 48 0.16 6.20 9.27
N ASP A 49 -0.36 6.45 10.46
CA ASP A 49 -0.31 7.78 11.05
C ASP A 49 0.99 8.10 11.79
N GLY A 50 1.93 7.21 11.76
CA GLY A 50 3.20 7.42 12.43
C GLY A 50 3.31 6.75 13.80
N ALA A 51 2.21 6.29 14.37
CA ALA A 51 2.24 5.67 15.70
C ALA A 51 3.04 4.38 15.71
N ALA A 52 3.09 3.66 14.60
CA ALA A 52 3.83 2.42 14.49
C ALA A 52 5.29 2.63 14.06
N ALA A 53 5.69 3.86 13.77
CA ALA A 53 7.05 4.12 13.33
C ALA A 53 8.05 3.91 14.47
N GLY A 54 9.18 3.30 14.16
CA GLY A 54 10.18 3.05 15.18
C GLY A 54 11.39 2.28 14.66
N PRO A 55 12.31 1.98 15.55
CA PRO A 55 13.50 1.23 15.17
C PRO A 55 13.12 -0.16 14.66
N ALA A 56 13.83 -0.63 13.64
CA ALA A 56 13.48 -1.88 12.97
C ALA A 56 14.67 -2.62 12.40
N GLY A 57 15.84 -2.42 12.85
CA GLY A 57 17.00 -3.14 12.31
C GLY A 57 17.02 -4.61 12.72
N PRO A 58 17.98 -5.38 12.21
CA PRO A 58 18.14 -6.76 12.63
C PRO A 58 18.49 -6.85 14.10
N HIS A 59 18.17 -7.98 14.71
CA HIS A 59 18.43 -8.17 16.14
C HIS A 59 19.93 -8.03 16.46
N ARG A 60 20.78 -8.55 15.58
CA ARG A 60 22.23 -8.42 15.71
C ARG A 60 22.78 -7.75 14.48
N PRO A 61 22.80 -6.43 14.45
CA PRO A 61 23.22 -5.73 13.24
C PRO A 61 24.71 -5.95 12.98
N PRO A 62 25.08 -6.10 11.71
CA PRO A 62 26.51 -6.16 11.37
C PRO A 62 27.19 -4.83 11.67
N PRO A 63 28.51 -4.84 11.92
CA PRO A 63 29.24 -3.60 12.14
C PRO A 63 29.06 -2.65 10.97
N GLY A 64 28.86 -1.38 11.29
CA GLY A 64 28.70 -0.36 10.25
C GLY A 64 27.29 -0.19 9.72
N LEU A 65 26.34 -1.00 10.16
CA LEU A 65 24.94 -0.81 9.72
C LEU A 65 24.39 0.46 10.36
N PRO A 66 23.86 1.41 9.57
CA PRO A 66 23.23 2.59 10.14
C PRO A 66 21.96 2.22 10.91
N PRO A 67 21.48 3.10 11.78
CA PRO A 67 20.18 2.88 12.42
C PRO A 67 19.10 2.71 11.36
N VAL A 68 18.20 1.75 11.59
CA VAL A 68 17.12 1.45 10.67
C VAL A 68 15.80 1.78 11.36
N HIS A 69 14.96 2.54 10.68
CA HIS A 69 13.63 2.87 11.17
C HIS A 69 12.60 2.43 10.16
N ALA A 70 11.46 1.99 10.62
CA ALA A 70 10.36 1.56 9.76
C ALA A 70 9.11 2.35 10.09
N ALA A 71 8.28 2.54 9.08
CA ALA A 71 7.01 3.25 9.26
C ALA A 71 5.96 2.37 9.93
N ALA A 72 5.99 1.08 9.65
CA ALA A 72 5.03 0.12 10.22
C ALA A 72 5.50 -1.30 9.89
N PRO A 73 5.00 -2.30 10.61
CA PRO A 73 5.29 -3.69 10.24
C PRO A 73 4.70 -4.02 8.86
N TYR A 74 5.42 -4.81 8.09
CA TYR A 74 4.96 -5.24 6.77
C TYR A 74 4.07 -6.46 6.94
N ALA A 75 2.84 -6.25 7.33
CA ALA A 75 1.89 -7.31 7.61
C ALA A 75 0.47 -6.80 7.49
N GLY A 76 -0.48 -7.70 7.30
CA GLY A 76 -1.89 -7.39 7.29
C GLY A 76 -2.27 -6.27 6.33
N PRO A 77 -3.08 -5.32 6.77
CA PRO A 77 -3.53 -4.24 5.88
C PRO A 77 -2.40 -3.39 5.32
N VAL A 78 -1.33 -3.16 6.08
CA VAL A 78 -0.20 -2.36 5.59
C VAL A 78 0.43 -3.03 4.38
N ARG A 79 0.60 -4.34 4.44
CA ARG A 79 1.14 -5.09 3.31
C ARG A 79 0.23 -4.94 2.09
N GLN A 80 -1.08 -5.05 2.28
CA GLN A 80 -2.03 -4.92 1.17
C GLN A 80 -2.02 -3.52 0.58
N LEU A 81 -1.88 -2.49 1.41
CA LEU A 81 -1.78 -1.12 0.92
C LEU A 81 -0.55 -0.91 0.04
N LEU A 82 0.59 -1.45 0.46
CA LEU A 82 1.81 -1.34 -0.33
C LEU A 82 1.69 -2.09 -1.65
N LEU A 83 1.10 -3.28 -1.63
CA LEU A 83 0.90 -4.04 -2.85
C LEU A 83 -0.07 -3.33 -3.79
N ALA A 84 -1.12 -2.73 -3.27
CA ALA A 84 -2.06 -1.99 -4.09
C ALA A 84 -1.38 -0.79 -4.76
N HIS A 85 -0.56 -0.06 -4.01
CA HIS A 85 0.14 1.09 -4.56
C HIS A 85 1.16 0.66 -5.61
N LYS A 86 1.97 -0.33 -5.28
CA LYS A 86 3.07 -0.75 -6.13
C LYS A 86 2.62 -1.52 -7.36
N GLU A 87 1.71 -2.46 -7.18
CA GLU A 87 1.38 -3.40 -8.24
C GLU A 87 0.08 -3.13 -8.96
N ARG A 88 -0.82 -2.42 -8.35
CA ARG A 88 -2.10 -2.10 -8.97
C ARG A 88 -2.25 -0.61 -9.27
N GLY A 89 -1.19 0.15 -9.05
CA GLY A 89 -1.20 1.56 -9.42
C GLY A 89 -2.14 2.44 -8.62
N ALA A 90 -2.43 2.08 -7.39
CA ALA A 90 -3.33 2.87 -6.57
C ALA A 90 -2.64 4.16 -6.12
N LEU A 91 -2.59 5.13 -7.00
CA LEU A 91 -1.83 6.36 -6.78
C LEU A 91 -2.38 7.21 -5.63
N ARG A 92 -3.65 7.05 -5.30
CA ARG A 92 -4.23 7.79 -4.18
C ARG A 92 -3.61 7.40 -2.85
N LEU A 93 -2.87 6.28 -2.80
CA LEU A 93 -2.19 5.85 -1.58
C LEU A 93 -0.84 6.51 -1.40
N ALA A 94 -0.35 7.26 -2.40
CA ALA A 94 0.97 7.87 -2.31
C ALA A 94 1.09 8.85 -1.13
N ALA A 95 0.08 9.68 -0.90
CA ALA A 95 0.14 10.64 0.19
C ALA A 95 0.13 9.96 1.57
N PRO A 96 -0.80 9.03 1.89
CA PRO A 96 -0.75 8.38 3.20
C PRO A 96 0.49 7.53 3.39
N LEU A 97 0.96 6.82 2.36
CA LEU A 97 2.18 6.03 2.47
C LEU A 97 3.41 6.94 2.63
N GLY A 98 3.46 8.03 1.89
CA GLY A 98 4.54 9.00 2.02
C GLY A 98 4.55 9.66 3.39
N GLY A 99 3.37 9.94 3.94
CA GLY A 99 3.25 10.48 5.29
C GLY A 99 3.78 9.51 6.34
N ALA A 100 3.49 8.22 6.19
CA ALA A 100 4.01 7.21 7.10
C ALA A 100 5.54 7.13 7.02
N LEU A 101 6.10 7.18 5.82
CA LEU A 101 7.54 7.17 5.64
C LEU A 101 8.17 8.42 6.24
N ALA A 102 7.56 9.58 6.05
CA ALA A 102 8.06 10.83 6.61
C ALA A 102 8.11 10.76 8.14
N ALA A 103 7.12 10.14 8.76
CA ALA A 103 7.13 9.97 10.21
C ALA A 103 8.31 9.11 10.67
N ALA A 104 8.64 8.06 9.92
CA ALA A 104 9.80 7.23 10.25
C ALA A 104 11.10 7.99 10.10
N VAL A 105 11.20 8.84 9.09
CA VAL A 105 12.41 9.62 8.84
C VAL A 105 12.63 10.67 9.95
N ARG A 106 11.56 11.15 10.55
CA ARG A 106 11.69 12.16 11.61
C ARG A 106 11.98 11.59 13.00
N LEU A 107 12.16 10.31 13.12
CA LEU A 107 12.49 9.71 14.41
C LEU A 107 13.95 10.06 14.89
#